data_7acb1dff9ccc40e2899b9f6fe0be1ee9
#
_entry.id   7acb1dff9ccc40e2899b9f6fe0be1ee9
#
_cell.length_a   1.000
_cell.length_b   1.000
_cell.length_c   1.000
_cell.angle_alpha   90.00
_cell.angle_beta   90.00
_cell.angle_gamma   90.00
#
_symmetry.space_group_name_H-M   'P 1'
#
loop_
_entity.id
_entity.type
_entity.pdbx_description
1 polymer ?
#
loop_
_entity_poly.entity_id
_entity_poly.type
_entity_poly.pdbx_seq_one_letter_code
_entity_poly.pdbx_strand_id
1 'polypeptide(L)'
;TTALSKRKTAFCLGVIIFLASYPLFLEYMAIGHDLPFHLLRIDGIKAGLSQGVFPVKIQPVWAYDYGYATGVFYGDILLYFPALLRLMGFSVQSAYMTFVAVINLATTLISYFSFKKLFNSSRIGLIGSMLFTLSYYRMLNVYTRAAVGEYCAMMFLPLIFVGLYQILTMTEKKGWWKKAILPAIGL
;
A
#
# COMPACT_ATOMS: atom_id res chain seq x y z
N THR A 1 -1.80 -27.62 18.56
CA THR A 1 -1.15 -26.27 18.54
C THR A 1 -2.16 -25.24 19.01
N THR A 2 -1.99 -24.75 20.26
CA THR A 2 -2.88 -23.77 20.88
C THR A 2 -2.99 -22.51 20.00
N ALA A 3 -4.21 -22.24 19.51
CA ALA A 3 -4.50 -21.05 18.74
C ALA A 3 -4.24 -19.80 19.59
N LEU A 4 -3.56 -18.79 19.04
CA LEU A 4 -3.40 -17.51 19.74
C LEU A 4 -4.78 -16.86 19.97
N SER A 5 -4.99 -16.27 21.15
CA SER A 5 -6.22 -15.52 21.39
C SER A 5 -6.33 -14.31 20.45
N LYS A 6 -7.56 -13.95 20.07
CA LYS A 6 -7.81 -12.80 19.18
C LYS A 6 -7.16 -11.49 19.70
N ARG A 7 -7.19 -11.26 21.04
CA ARG A 7 -6.57 -10.10 21.68
C ARG A 7 -5.05 -10.07 21.50
N LYS A 8 -4.38 -11.23 21.72
CA LYS A 8 -2.92 -11.33 21.50
C LYS A 8 -2.55 -11.12 20.04
N THR A 9 -3.33 -11.68 19.10
CA THR A 9 -3.12 -11.46 17.68
C THR A 9 -3.25 -9.99 17.29
N ALA A 10 -4.31 -9.29 17.75
CA ALA A 10 -4.50 -7.88 17.48
C ALA A 10 -3.38 -7.01 18.06
N PHE A 11 -2.94 -7.32 19.29
CA PHE A 11 -1.80 -6.62 19.91
C PHE A 11 -0.51 -6.78 19.08
N CYS A 12 -0.18 -8.02 18.68
CA CYS A 12 1.02 -8.26 17.85
C CYS A 12 0.95 -7.54 16.50
N LEU A 13 -0.22 -7.53 15.84
CA LEU A 13 -0.42 -6.77 14.60
C LEU A 13 -0.23 -5.27 14.84
N GLY A 14 -0.77 -4.72 15.94
CA GLY A 14 -0.57 -3.33 16.33
C GLY A 14 0.91 -2.98 16.52
N VAL A 15 1.67 -3.86 17.15
CA VAL A 15 3.14 -3.68 17.31
C VAL A 15 3.84 -3.68 15.94
N ILE A 16 3.49 -4.60 15.03
CA ILE A 16 4.10 -4.64 13.68
C ILE A 16 3.79 -3.34 12.92
N ILE A 17 2.53 -2.86 12.96
CA ILE A 17 2.11 -1.62 12.30
C ILE A 17 2.85 -0.42 12.89
N PHE A 18 2.97 -0.36 14.23
CA PHE A 18 3.68 0.70 14.92
C PHE A 18 5.16 0.73 14.50
N LEU A 19 5.85 -0.41 14.52
CA LEU A 19 7.25 -0.51 14.11
C LEU A 19 7.44 -0.13 12.64
N ALA A 20 6.54 -0.58 11.75
CA ALA A 20 6.58 -0.23 10.33
C ALA A 20 6.34 1.26 10.09
N SER A 21 5.57 1.93 10.95
CA SER A 21 5.21 3.34 10.82
C SER A 21 6.02 4.27 11.72
N TYR A 22 6.93 3.72 12.53
CA TYR A 22 7.74 4.50 13.47
C TYR A 22 8.47 5.69 12.83
N PRO A 23 9.07 5.58 11.62
CA PRO A 23 9.72 6.71 10.98
C PRO A 23 8.79 7.90 10.66
N LEU A 24 7.46 7.69 10.62
CA LEU A 24 6.49 8.77 10.38
C LEU A 24 6.30 9.70 11.58
N PHE A 25 6.78 9.30 12.76
CA PHE A 25 6.73 10.14 13.97
C PHE A 25 7.96 11.05 14.13
N LEU A 26 8.92 10.95 13.22
CA LEU A 26 10.06 11.86 13.19
C LEU A 26 9.64 13.20 12.60
N GLU A 27 10.22 14.31 13.12
CA GLU A 27 9.87 15.66 12.69
C GLU A 27 10.14 15.93 11.22
N TYR A 28 11.12 15.23 10.65
CA TYR A 28 11.56 15.42 9.27
C TYR A 28 11.34 14.13 8.47
N MET A 29 10.69 14.27 7.31
CA MET A 29 10.71 13.21 6.30
C MET A 29 12.09 13.20 5.63
N ALA A 30 12.72 12.03 5.54
CA ALA A 30 13.87 11.88 4.69
C ALA A 30 13.48 12.25 3.24
N ILE A 31 14.22 13.14 2.61
CA ILE A 31 14.02 13.45 1.20
C ILE A 31 14.50 12.24 0.41
N GLY A 32 13.56 11.34 0.13
CA GLY A 32 13.80 10.15 -0.68
C GLY A 32 13.97 10.50 -2.16
N HIS A 33 14.46 9.55 -2.94
CA HIS A 33 14.76 9.78 -4.36
C HIS A 33 13.53 10.26 -5.14
N ASP A 34 12.36 9.62 -4.96
CA ASP A 34 11.14 9.89 -5.72
C ASP A 34 10.12 10.71 -4.92
N LEU A 35 10.41 11.09 -3.67
CA LEU A 35 9.45 11.78 -2.80
C LEU A 35 8.94 13.10 -3.39
N PRO A 36 9.81 14.03 -3.89
CA PRO A 36 9.32 15.27 -4.47
C PRO A 36 8.38 15.05 -5.66
N PHE A 37 8.69 14.05 -6.50
CA PHE A 37 7.85 13.67 -7.62
C PHE A 37 6.46 13.21 -7.17
N HIS A 38 6.37 12.39 -6.13
CA HIS A 38 5.08 11.92 -5.64
C HIS A 38 4.29 12.98 -4.88
N LEU A 39 4.94 13.89 -4.17
CA LEU A 39 4.26 15.03 -3.55
C LEU A 39 3.65 15.95 -4.61
N LEU A 40 4.37 16.23 -5.70
CA LEU A 40 3.84 16.99 -6.84
C LEU A 40 2.68 16.27 -7.53
N ARG A 41 2.72 14.94 -7.66
CA ARG A 41 1.58 14.16 -8.19
C ARG A 41 0.34 14.31 -7.33
N ILE A 42 0.47 14.24 -6.00
CA ILE A 42 -0.65 14.43 -5.06
C ILE A 42 -1.27 15.82 -5.25
N ASP A 43 -0.45 16.87 -5.31
CA ASP A 43 -0.93 18.23 -5.54
C ASP A 43 -1.49 18.42 -6.95
N GLY A 44 -0.92 17.77 -7.96
CA GLY A 44 -1.46 17.75 -9.31
C GLY A 44 -2.85 17.11 -9.42
N ILE A 45 -3.05 15.97 -8.75
CA ILE A 45 -4.36 15.32 -8.67
C ILE A 45 -5.35 16.23 -7.93
N LYS A 46 -4.96 16.79 -6.78
CA LYS A 46 -5.77 17.76 -6.02
C LYS A 46 -6.20 18.95 -6.87
N ALA A 47 -5.29 19.53 -7.63
CA ALA A 47 -5.56 20.68 -8.50
C ALA A 47 -6.57 20.31 -9.61
N GLY A 48 -6.39 19.16 -10.27
CA GLY A 48 -7.33 18.68 -11.26
C GLY A 48 -8.74 18.41 -10.69
N LEU A 49 -8.81 17.78 -9.53
CA LEU A 49 -10.08 17.54 -8.83
C LEU A 49 -10.77 18.85 -8.43
N SER A 50 -10.02 19.87 -8.01
CA SER A 50 -10.56 21.21 -7.68
C SER A 50 -11.18 21.90 -8.89
N GLN A 51 -10.76 21.53 -10.10
CA GLN A 51 -11.30 22.03 -11.38
C GLN A 51 -12.43 21.16 -11.93
N GLY A 52 -12.86 20.12 -11.17
CA GLY A 52 -13.90 19.21 -11.59
C GLY A 52 -13.46 18.14 -12.59
N VAL A 53 -12.15 17.97 -12.81
CA VAL A 53 -11.59 16.97 -13.74
C VAL A 53 -11.43 15.63 -13.04
N PHE A 54 -12.06 14.59 -13.59
CA PHE A 54 -11.89 13.20 -13.13
C PHE A 54 -12.09 12.23 -14.31
N PRO A 55 -11.20 11.25 -14.52
CA PRO A 55 -9.88 11.09 -13.88
C PRO A 55 -8.86 12.16 -14.31
N VAL A 56 -7.96 12.54 -13.42
CA VAL A 56 -6.92 13.57 -13.68
C VAL A 56 -5.78 12.93 -14.46
N LYS A 57 -5.85 12.96 -15.78
CA LYS A 57 -4.80 12.41 -16.67
C LYS A 57 -3.66 13.38 -16.91
N ILE A 58 -4.00 14.66 -17.04
CA ILE A 58 -3.03 15.76 -17.18
C ILE A 58 -3.08 16.56 -15.88
N GLN A 59 -1.95 16.65 -15.20
CA GLN A 59 -1.85 17.36 -13.93
C GLN A 59 -1.41 18.81 -14.19
N PRO A 60 -2.23 19.83 -13.87
CA PRO A 60 -2.00 21.21 -14.33
C PRO A 60 -0.81 21.90 -13.68
N VAL A 61 -0.41 21.53 -12.47
CA VAL A 61 0.64 22.21 -11.68
C VAL A 61 2.08 21.95 -12.15
N TRP A 62 2.26 21.17 -13.21
CA TRP A 62 3.57 20.82 -13.74
C TRP A 62 3.99 21.77 -14.86
N ALA A 63 5.32 21.88 -15.06
CA ALA A 63 5.91 22.59 -16.19
C ALA A 63 5.39 24.03 -16.31
N TYR A 64 5.45 24.79 -15.20
CA TYR A 64 4.96 26.19 -15.16
C TYR A 64 3.51 26.34 -15.63
N ASP A 65 2.63 25.45 -15.14
CA ASP A 65 1.20 25.39 -15.45
C ASP A 65 0.82 24.97 -16.90
N TYR A 66 1.80 24.52 -17.71
CA TYR A 66 1.49 23.88 -19.00
C TYR A 66 0.89 22.49 -18.84
N GLY A 67 1.09 21.87 -17.67
CA GLY A 67 0.59 20.55 -17.35
C GLY A 67 1.52 19.42 -17.81
N TYR A 68 1.35 18.26 -17.14
CA TYR A 68 2.09 17.05 -17.48
C TYR A 68 1.18 15.82 -17.41
N ALA A 69 1.27 14.94 -18.40
CA ALA A 69 0.40 13.78 -18.55
C ALA A 69 0.82 12.60 -17.65
N THR A 70 1.16 12.86 -16.39
CA THR A 70 1.60 11.82 -15.43
C THR A 70 0.58 10.71 -15.29
N GLY A 71 -0.71 11.04 -15.21
CA GLY A 71 -1.79 10.07 -15.03
C GLY A 71 -2.05 9.17 -16.24
N VAL A 72 -1.32 9.37 -17.36
CA VAL A 72 -1.32 8.47 -18.52
C VAL A 72 -0.27 7.37 -18.35
N PHE A 73 0.90 7.73 -17.80
CA PHE A 73 2.05 6.83 -17.71
C PHE A 73 2.18 6.10 -16.37
N TYR A 74 1.63 6.68 -15.30
CA TYR A 74 1.70 6.12 -13.94
C TYR A 74 0.30 5.86 -13.40
N GLY A 75 0.13 4.72 -12.72
CA GLY A 75 -1.10 4.42 -11.98
C GLY A 75 -1.30 5.40 -10.81
N ASP A 76 -2.39 6.15 -10.83
CA ASP A 76 -2.68 7.19 -9.83
C ASP A 76 -3.73 6.78 -8.79
N ILE A 77 -4.39 5.63 -8.97
CA ILE A 77 -5.60 5.28 -8.21
C ILE A 77 -5.42 5.38 -6.69
N LEU A 78 -4.31 4.93 -6.16
CA LEU A 78 -4.04 5.00 -4.72
C LEU A 78 -3.65 6.41 -4.26
N LEU A 79 -3.12 7.26 -5.15
CA LEU A 79 -2.76 8.64 -4.84
C LEU A 79 -3.98 9.58 -4.77
N TYR A 80 -5.14 9.16 -5.25
CA TYR A 80 -6.37 9.91 -5.00
C TYR A 80 -6.70 10.01 -3.52
N PHE A 81 -6.35 9.00 -2.71
CA PHE A 81 -6.57 9.07 -1.26
C PHE A 81 -5.84 10.26 -0.60
N PRO A 82 -4.51 10.42 -0.70
CA PRO A 82 -3.85 11.60 -0.15
C PRO A 82 -4.25 12.90 -0.86
N ALA A 83 -4.62 12.88 -2.14
CA ALA A 83 -5.13 14.07 -2.83
C ALA A 83 -6.48 14.55 -2.25
N LEU A 84 -7.36 13.63 -1.85
CA LEU A 84 -8.61 13.97 -1.14
C LEU A 84 -8.32 14.57 0.24
N LEU A 85 -7.33 14.05 0.98
CA LEU A 85 -6.91 14.67 2.24
C LEU A 85 -6.41 16.11 2.02
N ARG A 86 -5.71 16.36 0.90
CA ARG A 86 -5.30 17.72 0.51
C ARG A 86 -6.51 18.64 0.24
N LEU A 87 -7.56 18.14 -0.38
CA LEU A 87 -8.81 18.90 -0.55
C LEU A 87 -9.49 19.24 0.78
N MET A 88 -9.31 18.38 1.79
CA MET A 88 -9.80 18.60 3.15
C MET A 88 -8.94 19.57 3.97
N GLY A 89 -7.86 20.13 3.40
CA GLY A 89 -7.01 21.14 4.05
C GLY A 89 -5.74 20.57 4.72
N PHE A 90 -5.46 19.27 4.61
CA PHE A 90 -4.19 18.71 5.12
C PHE A 90 -3.00 19.27 4.34
N SER A 91 -1.84 19.42 5.01
CA SER A 91 -0.58 19.68 4.30
C SER A 91 -0.22 18.52 3.39
N VAL A 92 0.56 18.74 2.33
CA VAL A 92 0.98 17.65 1.41
C VAL A 92 1.81 16.60 2.17
N GLN A 93 2.64 17.03 3.12
CA GLN A 93 3.41 16.16 3.98
C GLN A 93 2.49 15.28 4.85
N SER A 94 1.53 15.88 5.57
CA SER A 94 0.60 15.11 6.42
C SER A 94 -0.26 14.15 5.61
N ALA A 95 -0.71 14.56 4.42
CA ALA A 95 -1.48 13.71 3.53
C ALA A 95 -0.66 12.49 3.06
N TYR A 96 0.61 12.70 2.68
CA TYR A 96 1.52 11.64 2.28
C TYR A 96 1.85 10.71 3.46
N MET A 97 2.17 11.25 4.64
CA MET A 97 2.45 10.44 5.85
C MET A 97 1.25 9.58 6.23
N THR A 98 0.03 10.14 6.18
CA THR A 98 -1.21 9.39 6.41
C THR A 98 -1.39 8.28 5.38
N PHE A 99 -1.10 8.55 4.12
CA PHE A 99 -1.13 7.55 3.06
C PHE A 99 -0.16 6.39 3.35
N VAL A 100 1.09 6.69 3.70
CA VAL A 100 2.08 5.65 4.06
C VAL A 100 1.63 4.82 5.27
N ALA A 101 1.06 5.46 6.30
CA ALA A 101 0.52 4.75 7.46
C ALA A 101 -0.60 3.77 7.06
N VAL A 102 -1.52 4.19 6.18
CA VAL A 102 -2.59 3.34 5.66
C VAL A 102 -2.03 2.18 4.83
N ILE A 103 -1.01 2.42 4.00
CA ILE A 103 -0.34 1.35 3.24
C ILE A 103 0.37 0.35 4.17
N ASN A 104 1.03 0.82 5.24
CA ASN A 104 1.66 -0.06 6.24
C ASN A 104 0.62 -0.93 6.95
N LEU A 105 -0.51 -0.34 7.35
CA LEU A 105 -1.65 -1.06 7.94
C LEU A 105 -2.17 -2.13 6.96
N ALA A 106 -2.47 -1.74 5.73
CA ALA A 106 -3.00 -2.64 4.71
C ALA A 106 -2.02 -3.78 4.39
N THR A 107 -0.72 -3.48 4.21
CA THR A 107 0.32 -4.49 3.99
C THR A 107 0.36 -5.51 5.14
N THR A 108 0.34 -5.03 6.40
CA THR A 108 0.38 -5.91 7.58
C THR A 108 -0.84 -6.82 7.64
N LEU A 109 -2.03 -6.29 7.38
CA LEU A 109 -3.26 -7.07 7.42
C LEU A 109 -3.34 -8.06 6.26
N ILE A 110 -3.06 -7.62 5.03
CA ILE A 110 -3.09 -8.49 3.84
C ILE A 110 -2.10 -9.64 4.00
N SER A 111 -0.85 -9.35 4.38
CA SER A 111 0.17 -10.38 4.58
C SER A 111 -0.22 -11.34 5.71
N TYR A 112 -0.75 -10.84 6.83
CA TYR A 112 -1.23 -11.69 7.93
C TYR A 112 -2.31 -12.66 7.48
N PHE A 113 -3.36 -12.17 6.82
CA PHE A 113 -4.46 -13.03 6.38
C PHE A 113 -4.02 -13.99 5.28
N SER A 114 -3.15 -13.56 4.39
CA SER A 114 -2.58 -14.39 3.32
C SER A 114 -1.78 -15.56 3.90
N PHE A 115 -0.79 -15.31 4.75
CA PHE A 115 0.02 -16.37 5.35
C PHE A 115 -0.77 -17.24 6.31
N LYS A 116 -1.69 -16.66 7.09
CA LYS A 116 -2.60 -17.45 7.93
C LYS A 116 -3.44 -18.41 7.10
N LYS A 117 -3.97 -17.97 5.96
CA LYS A 117 -4.77 -18.79 5.05
C LYS A 117 -3.93 -19.89 4.40
N LEU A 118 -2.70 -19.55 3.97
CA LEU A 118 -1.80 -20.48 3.30
C LEU A 118 -1.39 -21.64 4.22
N PHE A 119 -1.01 -21.33 5.46
CA PHE A 119 -0.47 -22.30 6.41
C PHE A 119 -1.47 -22.76 7.48
N ASN A 120 -2.71 -22.30 7.42
CA ASN A 120 -3.78 -22.57 8.39
C ASN A 120 -3.33 -22.33 9.86
N SER A 121 -2.52 -21.32 10.09
CA SER A 121 -1.92 -21.01 11.39
C SER A 121 -1.82 -19.51 11.65
N SER A 122 -2.46 -19.05 12.74
CA SER A 122 -2.36 -17.63 13.14
C SER A 122 -0.95 -17.24 13.58
N ARG A 123 -0.15 -18.17 14.11
CA ARG A 123 1.24 -17.91 14.49
C ARG A 123 2.11 -17.68 13.26
N ILE A 124 2.00 -18.56 12.27
CA ILE A 124 2.72 -18.41 11.00
C ILE A 124 2.25 -17.13 10.27
N GLY A 125 0.94 -16.83 10.31
CA GLY A 125 0.41 -15.58 9.80
C GLY A 125 1.08 -14.34 10.42
N LEU A 126 1.26 -14.30 11.75
CA LEU A 126 1.95 -13.20 12.43
C LEU A 126 3.43 -13.12 12.07
N ILE A 127 4.15 -14.22 12.11
CA ILE A 127 5.58 -14.26 11.78
C ILE A 127 5.79 -13.84 10.33
N GLY A 128 5.02 -14.40 9.40
CA GLY A 128 5.10 -14.06 7.99
C GLY A 128 4.76 -12.58 7.72
N SER A 129 3.72 -12.06 8.39
CA SER A 129 3.37 -10.64 8.31
C SER A 129 4.48 -9.73 8.83
N MET A 130 5.09 -10.08 9.96
CA MET A 130 6.21 -9.34 10.53
C MET A 130 7.41 -9.32 9.58
N LEU A 131 7.84 -10.49 9.11
CA LEU A 131 8.99 -10.61 8.21
C LEU A 131 8.75 -9.87 6.88
N PHE A 132 7.53 -9.95 6.34
CA PHE A 132 7.19 -9.29 5.10
C PHE A 132 7.10 -7.77 5.25
N THR A 133 6.35 -7.29 6.27
CA THR A 133 6.10 -5.86 6.47
C THR A 133 7.36 -5.11 6.87
N LEU A 134 8.20 -5.71 7.73
CA LEU A 134 9.45 -5.12 8.23
C LEU A 134 10.68 -5.53 7.41
N SER A 135 10.50 -6.19 6.24
CA SER A 135 11.62 -6.55 5.38
C SER A 135 12.42 -5.30 4.98
N TYR A 136 13.75 -5.43 4.99
CA TYR A 136 14.66 -4.34 4.67
C TYR A 136 14.34 -3.69 3.32
N TYR A 137 14.12 -4.50 2.28
CA TYR A 137 13.82 -4.00 0.95
C TYR A 137 12.52 -3.17 0.91
N ARG A 138 11.47 -3.62 1.60
CA ARG A 138 10.23 -2.85 1.68
C ARG A 138 10.41 -1.55 2.44
N MET A 139 11.08 -1.58 3.59
CA MET A 139 11.34 -0.37 4.40
C MET A 139 12.20 0.65 3.63
N LEU A 140 13.19 0.17 2.87
CA LEU A 140 13.99 0.99 1.98
C LEU A 140 13.12 1.68 0.90
N ASN A 141 12.21 0.93 0.27
CA ASN A 141 11.31 1.48 -0.75
C ASN A 141 10.32 2.51 -0.18
N VAL A 142 9.84 2.30 1.04
CA VAL A 142 8.89 3.23 1.67
C VAL A 142 9.58 4.52 2.12
N TYR A 143 10.72 4.42 2.83
CA TYR A 143 11.29 5.55 3.57
C TYR A 143 12.51 6.19 2.93
N THR A 144 13.31 5.44 2.17
CA THR A 144 14.51 5.98 1.53
C THR A 144 14.27 6.32 0.08
N ARG A 145 13.67 5.41 -0.69
CA ARG A 145 13.41 5.64 -2.11
C ARG A 145 12.12 6.42 -2.35
N ALA A 146 11.12 6.26 -1.47
CA ALA A 146 9.75 6.72 -1.66
C ALA A 146 9.13 6.18 -2.98
N ALA A 147 9.43 4.91 -3.33
CA ALA A 147 8.99 4.28 -4.58
C ALA A 147 7.52 3.84 -4.47
N VAL A 148 6.60 4.80 -4.54
CA VAL A 148 5.16 4.63 -4.28
C VAL A 148 4.55 3.47 -5.06
N GLY A 149 4.80 3.39 -6.37
CA GLY A 149 4.27 2.31 -7.21
C GLY A 149 4.73 0.93 -6.74
N GLU A 150 6.01 0.83 -6.34
CA GLU A 150 6.63 -0.42 -5.94
C GLU A 150 6.11 -0.92 -4.59
N TYR A 151 6.13 -0.08 -3.55
CA TYR A 151 5.66 -0.53 -2.23
C TYR A 151 4.13 -0.71 -2.17
N CYS A 152 3.37 -0.02 -3.01
CA CYS A 152 1.95 -0.28 -3.18
C CYS A 152 1.69 -1.63 -3.86
N ALA A 153 2.44 -1.97 -4.91
CA ALA A 153 2.36 -3.28 -5.56
C ALA A 153 2.80 -4.40 -4.59
N MET A 154 3.87 -4.19 -3.83
CA MET A 154 4.33 -5.14 -2.80
C MET A 154 3.22 -5.50 -1.79
N MET A 155 2.34 -4.56 -1.44
CA MET A 155 1.23 -4.80 -0.52
C MET A 155 0.35 -5.98 -0.97
N PHE A 156 0.18 -6.19 -2.26
CA PHE A 156 -0.67 -7.24 -2.84
C PHE A 156 0.06 -8.57 -3.10
N LEU A 157 1.40 -8.60 -3.11
CA LEU A 157 2.17 -9.81 -3.41
C LEU A 157 1.76 -11.04 -2.58
N PRO A 158 1.59 -10.96 -1.25
CA PRO A 158 1.16 -12.12 -0.46
C PRO A 158 -0.22 -12.65 -0.88
N LEU A 159 -1.12 -11.77 -1.30
CA LEU A 159 -2.46 -12.12 -1.77
C LEU A 159 -2.39 -12.86 -3.12
N ILE A 160 -1.56 -12.35 -4.04
CA ILE A 160 -1.33 -12.96 -5.36
C ILE A 160 -0.77 -14.37 -5.19
N PHE A 161 0.29 -14.54 -4.39
CA PHE A 161 0.91 -15.84 -4.15
C PHE A 161 -0.06 -16.87 -3.54
N VAL A 162 -0.86 -16.45 -2.56
CA VAL A 162 -1.87 -17.36 -1.96
C VAL A 162 -2.93 -17.75 -2.97
N GLY A 163 -3.40 -16.81 -3.77
CA GLY A 163 -4.39 -17.09 -4.81
C GLY A 163 -3.86 -18.04 -5.86
N LEU A 164 -2.66 -17.81 -6.37
CA LEU A 164 -1.99 -18.70 -7.33
C LEU A 164 -1.77 -20.10 -6.74
N TYR A 165 -1.25 -20.18 -5.52
CA TYR A 165 -1.08 -21.48 -4.84
C TYR A 165 -2.40 -22.26 -4.75
N GLN A 166 -3.49 -21.57 -4.39
CA GLN A 166 -4.81 -22.21 -4.29
C GLN A 166 -5.34 -22.70 -5.65
N ILE A 167 -5.04 -22.01 -6.73
CA ILE A 167 -5.40 -22.44 -8.10
C ILE A 167 -4.59 -23.66 -8.49
N LEU A 168 -3.28 -23.63 -8.28
CA LEU A 168 -2.37 -24.70 -8.67
C LEU A 168 -2.57 -26.00 -7.89
N THR A 169 -3.01 -25.92 -6.63
CA THR A 169 -3.24 -27.08 -5.75
C THR A 169 -4.67 -27.62 -5.78
N MET A 170 -5.53 -27.06 -6.65
CA MET A 170 -6.89 -27.58 -6.80
C MET A 170 -6.91 -28.95 -7.48
N THR A 171 -7.56 -29.92 -6.83
CA THR A 171 -7.88 -31.23 -7.41
C THR A 171 -9.06 -31.17 -8.38
N GLU A 172 -10.08 -30.37 -8.07
CA GLU A 172 -11.24 -30.17 -8.92
C GLU A 172 -11.22 -28.80 -9.61
N LYS A 173 -11.32 -28.79 -10.94
CA LYS A 173 -11.33 -27.54 -11.72
C LYS A 173 -12.65 -26.76 -11.61
N LYS A 174 -13.70 -27.33 -11.05
CA LYS A 174 -15.00 -26.66 -10.90
C LYS A 174 -14.91 -25.53 -9.89
N GLY A 175 -15.22 -24.30 -10.31
CA GLY A 175 -15.21 -23.10 -9.45
C GLY A 175 -13.83 -22.46 -9.23
N TRP A 176 -12.84 -22.77 -10.07
CA TRP A 176 -11.48 -22.14 -10.05
C TRP A 176 -11.52 -20.61 -10.06
N TRP A 177 -12.49 -20.03 -10.78
CA TRP A 177 -12.62 -18.59 -10.90
C TRP A 177 -12.84 -17.87 -9.55
N LYS A 178 -13.49 -18.55 -8.56
CA LYS A 178 -13.64 -17.99 -7.20
C LYS A 178 -12.29 -17.83 -6.48
N LYS A 179 -11.33 -18.68 -6.81
CA LYS A 179 -9.97 -18.59 -6.24
C LYS A 179 -9.10 -17.63 -7.05
N ALA A 180 -9.42 -17.42 -8.33
CA ALA A 180 -8.75 -16.44 -9.18
C ALA A 180 -9.07 -14.97 -8.79
N ILE A 181 -10.16 -14.71 -8.06
CA ILE A 181 -10.51 -13.37 -7.59
C ILE A 181 -9.37 -12.77 -6.72
N LEU A 182 -8.76 -13.57 -5.84
CA LEU A 182 -7.70 -13.08 -4.95
C LEU A 182 -6.46 -12.55 -5.71
N PRO A 183 -5.85 -13.33 -6.62
CA PRO A 183 -4.73 -12.80 -7.40
C PRO A 183 -5.17 -11.71 -8.39
N ALA A 184 -6.40 -11.73 -8.90
CA ALA A 184 -6.90 -10.69 -9.81
C ALA A 184 -7.08 -9.31 -9.12
N ILE A 185 -7.40 -9.30 -7.81
CA ILE A 185 -7.44 -8.05 -7.03
C ILE A 185 -6.03 -7.48 -6.81
N GLY A 186 -5.03 -8.34 -6.79
CA GLY A 186 -3.64 -7.93 -6.54
C GLY A 186 -2.85 -7.53 -7.78
N LEU A 187 -3.35 -7.85 -8.97
CA LEU A 187 -2.76 -7.47 -10.26
C LEU A 187 -3.34 -6.16 -10.78
#